data_12fbd33276fc5e768f1de0fa2bdd2c97
#
_entry.id   12fbd33276fc5e768f1de0fa2bdd2c97
#
_cell.length_a   1.000
_cell.length_b   1.000
_cell.length_c   1.000
_cell.angle_alpha   90.00
_cell.angle_beta   90.00
_cell.angle_gamma   90.00
#
_symmetry.space_group_name_H-M   'P 1'
#
loop_
_entity.id
_entity.type
_entity.pdbx_description
1 polymer ?
#
loop_
_entity_poly.entity_id
_entity_poly.type
_entity_poly.pdbx_seq_one_letter_code
_entity_poly.pdbx_strand_id
1 'polypeptide(L)'
;PAPAKQGRIILLTSGTTGTPKGAPRAEPRSFILPGGLLERLPMRAREATIIGPPLFHGTGLLIAIMTIALGSKLVLRRKFEAEQLVADIERHKATTVCVVPVMLQRVLGLGDDTVRSYDTTSLRAIFCAGSQLPAAVATAAQDLLGDVVYNLYGSTEVALATMATPSDIREAPTSVGKPMLGCRI
;
A
#
# COMPACT_ATOMS: atom_id res chain seq x y z
N PRO A 1 13.26 -33.05 0.81
CA PRO A 1 14.06 -32.63 1.95
C PRO A 1 13.96 -31.11 2.10
N ALA A 2 13.78 -30.62 3.34
CA ALA A 2 13.78 -29.19 3.61
C ALA A 2 15.17 -28.60 3.25
N PRO A 3 15.24 -27.36 2.73
CA PRO A 3 16.53 -26.76 2.40
C PRO A 3 17.38 -26.61 3.65
N ALA A 4 18.67 -26.96 3.55
CA ALA A 4 19.62 -26.91 4.65
C ALA A 4 19.93 -25.50 5.18
N LYS A 5 19.51 -24.45 4.43
CA LYS A 5 19.60 -23.05 4.84
C LYS A 5 18.28 -22.36 4.52
N GLN A 6 17.77 -21.58 5.46
CA GLN A 6 16.63 -20.69 5.23
C GLN A 6 16.99 -19.65 4.16
N GLY A 7 16.12 -19.47 3.18
CA GLY A 7 16.26 -18.41 2.16
C GLY A 7 16.12 -17.04 2.81
N ARG A 8 16.89 -16.06 2.32
CA ARG A 8 16.77 -14.65 2.75
C ARG A 8 16.13 -13.84 1.66
N ILE A 9 15.21 -12.94 2.03
CA ILE A 9 14.68 -11.94 1.11
C ILE A 9 15.69 -10.80 1.05
N ILE A 10 16.22 -10.53 -0.15
CA ILE A 10 17.10 -9.38 -0.41
C ILE A 10 16.32 -8.44 -1.33
N LEU A 11 15.98 -7.26 -0.83
CA LEU A 11 15.37 -6.21 -1.64
C LEU A 11 16.49 -5.36 -2.26
N LEU A 12 16.42 -5.17 -3.57
CA LEU A 12 17.36 -4.32 -4.29
C LEU A 12 16.85 -2.87 -4.22
N THR A 13 17.69 -1.97 -3.76
CA THR A 13 17.43 -0.52 -3.80
C THR A 13 18.24 0.11 -4.93
N SER A 14 17.66 1.13 -5.56
CA SER A 14 18.31 1.92 -6.62
C SER A 14 19.40 2.85 -6.09
N GLY A 15 20.31 2.41 -5.27
CA GLY A 15 21.31 3.23 -4.58
C GLY A 15 21.66 4.57 -5.25
N THR A 16 21.87 5.61 -4.48
CA THR A 16 22.20 6.98 -4.94
C THR A 16 23.43 7.05 -5.85
N THR A 17 24.20 5.99 -5.94
CA THR A 17 25.43 5.84 -6.75
C THR A 17 25.23 5.06 -8.04
N GLY A 18 23.98 4.73 -8.43
CA GLY A 18 23.65 4.03 -9.67
C GLY A 18 23.82 2.50 -9.66
N THR A 19 24.52 1.93 -8.67
CA THR A 19 24.65 0.49 -8.52
C THR A 19 23.60 -0.02 -7.52
N PRO A 20 22.72 -0.98 -7.88
CA PRO A 20 21.75 -1.54 -6.97
C PRO A 20 22.44 -2.14 -5.74
N LYS A 21 22.01 -1.71 -4.55
CA LYS A 21 22.47 -2.28 -3.28
C LYS A 21 21.40 -3.23 -2.75
N GLY A 22 21.83 -4.43 -2.34
CA GLY A 22 20.95 -5.36 -1.65
C GLY A 22 20.77 -4.96 -0.20
N ALA A 23 19.53 -4.69 0.23
CA ALA A 23 19.19 -4.55 1.63
C ALA A 23 18.74 -5.92 2.17
N PRO A 24 19.60 -6.65 2.92
CA PRO A 24 19.20 -7.90 3.53
C PRO A 24 18.17 -7.61 4.62
N ARG A 25 17.02 -8.27 4.54
CA ARG A 25 16.03 -8.25 5.60
C ARG A 25 16.32 -9.33 6.60
N ALA A 26 16.42 -8.96 7.86
CA ALA A 26 16.35 -9.95 8.94
C ALA A 26 14.98 -10.64 8.86
N GLU A 27 14.95 -11.95 9.01
CA GLU A 27 13.68 -12.68 9.09
C GLU A 27 12.83 -12.09 10.21
N PRO A 28 11.54 -11.81 9.96
CA PRO A 28 10.67 -11.33 11.01
C PRO A 28 10.54 -12.44 12.06
N ARG A 29 11.23 -12.27 13.18
CA ARG A 29 11.14 -13.20 14.33
C ARG A 29 9.87 -12.99 15.16
N SER A 30 9.01 -12.07 14.75
CA SER A 30 7.78 -11.74 15.46
C SER A 30 6.70 -11.25 14.50
N PHE A 31 5.44 -11.41 14.89
CA PHE A 31 4.28 -10.87 14.19
C PHE A 31 3.99 -9.38 14.51
N ILE A 32 4.91 -8.67 15.17
CA ILE A 32 4.72 -7.28 15.57
C ILE A 32 4.52 -6.38 14.34
N LEU A 33 5.36 -6.48 13.31
CA LEU A 33 5.23 -5.64 12.12
C LEU A 33 3.96 -5.95 11.31
N PRO A 34 3.66 -7.23 10.96
CA PRO A 34 2.39 -7.56 10.32
C PRO A 34 1.18 -7.18 11.18
N GLY A 35 1.24 -7.42 12.50
CA GLY A 35 0.19 -7.05 13.43
C GLY A 35 -0.05 -5.55 13.50
N GLY A 36 1.02 -4.75 13.59
CA GLY A 36 0.93 -3.29 13.58
C GLY A 36 0.35 -2.74 12.26
N LEU A 37 0.63 -3.41 11.14
CA LEU A 37 -0.01 -3.04 9.87
C LEU A 37 -1.52 -3.31 9.90
N LEU A 38 -1.94 -4.50 10.36
CA LEU A 38 -3.35 -4.88 10.44
C LEU A 38 -4.13 -4.11 11.52
N GLU A 39 -3.46 -3.62 12.57
CA GLU A 39 -4.07 -2.75 13.58
C GLU A 39 -4.57 -1.44 12.95
N ARG A 40 -3.81 -0.88 12.00
CA ARG A 40 -4.14 0.42 11.39
C ARG A 40 -4.82 0.30 10.05
N LEU A 41 -4.45 -0.68 9.23
CA LEU A 41 -5.00 -0.89 7.90
C LEU A 41 -6.14 -1.90 7.99
N PRO A 42 -7.39 -1.54 7.63
CA PRO A 42 -8.57 -2.37 7.83
C PRO A 42 -8.70 -3.51 6.81
N MET A 43 -7.61 -4.28 6.61
CA MET A 43 -7.61 -5.50 5.81
C MET A 43 -8.28 -6.64 6.59
N ARG A 44 -9.11 -7.41 5.91
CA ARG A 44 -9.79 -8.57 6.50
C ARG A 44 -9.54 -9.82 5.67
N ALA A 45 -9.72 -10.97 6.30
CA ALA A 45 -9.58 -12.26 5.62
C ALA A 45 -10.68 -12.46 4.56
N ARG A 46 -10.33 -13.15 3.47
CA ARG A 46 -11.23 -13.56 2.39
C ARG A 46 -11.85 -12.42 1.58
N GLU A 47 -11.23 -11.26 1.58
CA GLU A 47 -11.62 -10.12 0.76
C GLU A 47 -10.75 -10.00 -0.49
N ALA A 48 -10.93 -8.93 -1.28
CA ALA A 48 -10.12 -8.70 -2.47
C ALA A 48 -9.19 -7.49 -2.26
N THR A 49 -7.92 -7.66 -2.66
CA THR A 49 -6.90 -6.61 -2.64
C THR A 49 -6.30 -6.45 -4.04
N ILE A 50 -6.22 -5.22 -4.52
CA ILE A 50 -5.60 -4.86 -5.79
C ILE A 50 -4.20 -4.30 -5.52
N ILE A 51 -3.19 -4.77 -6.25
CA ILE A 51 -1.82 -4.29 -6.16
C ILE A 51 -1.45 -3.55 -7.45
N GLY A 52 -1.27 -2.23 -7.35
CA GLY A 52 -0.82 -1.39 -8.46
C GLY A 52 0.70 -1.46 -8.70
N PRO A 53 1.55 -1.34 -7.66
CA PRO A 53 3.00 -1.40 -7.82
C PRO A 53 3.48 -2.81 -8.18
N PRO A 54 4.61 -2.93 -8.92
CA PRO A 54 5.21 -4.22 -9.19
C PRO A 54 5.61 -4.97 -7.91
N LEU A 55 5.51 -6.31 -7.91
CA LEU A 55 5.83 -7.14 -6.74
C LEU A 55 7.33 -7.17 -6.39
N PHE A 56 8.21 -6.72 -7.26
CA PHE A 56 9.64 -6.56 -6.91
C PHE A 56 9.91 -5.31 -6.05
N HIS A 57 8.95 -4.39 -5.91
CA HIS A 57 9.01 -3.29 -4.94
C HIS A 57 8.49 -3.73 -3.57
N GLY A 58 9.16 -3.30 -2.51
CA GLY A 58 8.83 -3.68 -1.13
C GLY A 58 7.37 -3.42 -0.74
N THR A 59 6.79 -2.30 -1.20
CA THR A 59 5.38 -1.94 -0.95
C THR A 59 4.40 -2.95 -1.55
N GLY A 60 4.56 -3.27 -2.84
CA GLY A 60 3.70 -4.24 -3.53
C GLY A 60 3.85 -5.64 -2.94
N LEU A 61 5.08 -6.07 -2.68
CA LEU A 61 5.37 -7.38 -2.08
C LEU A 61 4.78 -7.50 -0.68
N LEU A 62 4.93 -6.49 0.18
CA LEU A 62 4.40 -6.50 1.54
C LEU A 62 2.89 -6.74 1.55
N ILE A 63 2.14 -5.93 0.80
CA ILE A 63 0.67 -6.05 0.78
C ILE A 63 0.23 -7.35 0.09
N ALA A 64 0.96 -7.83 -0.91
CA ALA A 64 0.67 -9.13 -1.54
C ALA A 64 0.84 -10.28 -0.54
N ILE A 65 1.93 -10.30 0.23
CA ILE A 65 2.16 -11.32 1.28
C ILE A 65 1.04 -11.25 2.33
N MET A 66 0.68 -10.06 2.80
CA MET A 66 -0.41 -9.88 3.77
C MET A 66 -1.75 -10.38 3.19
N THR A 67 -2.04 -10.07 1.93
CA THR A 67 -3.25 -10.54 1.24
C THR A 67 -3.32 -12.07 1.20
N ILE A 68 -2.21 -12.73 0.84
CA ILE A 68 -2.11 -14.19 0.79
C ILE A 68 -2.27 -14.79 2.20
N ALA A 69 -1.59 -14.23 3.20
CA ALA A 69 -1.67 -14.68 4.59
C ALA A 69 -3.10 -14.59 5.16
N LEU A 70 -3.89 -13.61 4.72
CA LEU A 70 -5.30 -13.47 5.06
C LEU A 70 -6.24 -14.39 4.25
N GLY A 71 -5.71 -15.23 3.36
CA GLY A 71 -6.53 -16.04 2.46
C GLY A 71 -7.42 -15.19 1.55
N SER A 72 -6.99 -13.99 1.23
CA SER A 72 -7.73 -13.01 0.44
C SER A 72 -7.38 -13.10 -1.04
N LYS A 73 -8.28 -12.64 -1.90
CA LYS A 73 -8.08 -12.59 -3.35
C LYS A 73 -7.04 -11.52 -3.69
N LEU A 74 -5.98 -11.92 -4.39
CA LEU A 74 -4.97 -11.01 -4.91
C LEU A 74 -5.27 -10.69 -6.39
N VAL A 75 -5.48 -9.41 -6.70
CA VAL A 75 -5.70 -8.91 -8.06
C VAL A 75 -4.44 -8.21 -8.54
N LEU A 76 -3.86 -8.71 -9.61
CA LEU A 76 -2.64 -8.20 -10.22
C LEU A 76 -2.86 -7.86 -11.68
N ARG A 77 -2.23 -6.79 -12.14
CA ARG A 77 -2.18 -6.41 -13.55
C ARG A 77 -0.73 -6.34 -14.03
N ARG A 78 -0.52 -6.72 -15.28
CA ARG A 78 0.82 -6.66 -15.89
C ARG A 78 1.31 -5.22 -16.04
N LYS A 79 0.40 -4.27 -16.24
CA LYS A 79 0.64 -2.84 -16.38
C LYS A 79 -0.41 -2.07 -15.59
N PHE A 80 0.01 -0.99 -14.96
CA PHE A 80 -0.90 -0.09 -14.28
C PHE A 80 -1.62 0.81 -15.30
N GLU A 81 -2.94 0.80 -15.22
CA GLU A 81 -3.84 1.73 -15.93
C GLU A 81 -4.87 2.23 -14.93
N ALA A 82 -5.06 3.57 -14.87
CA ALA A 82 -5.84 4.19 -13.82
C ALA A 82 -7.33 3.78 -13.87
N GLU A 83 -7.93 3.83 -15.06
CA GLU A 83 -9.34 3.47 -15.25
C GLU A 83 -9.56 1.97 -14.98
N GLN A 84 -8.63 1.13 -15.42
CA GLN A 84 -8.71 -0.30 -15.14
C GLN A 84 -8.62 -0.61 -13.63
N LEU A 85 -7.86 0.19 -12.86
CA LEU A 85 -7.83 0.06 -11.40
C LEU A 85 -9.22 0.29 -10.81
N VAL A 86 -9.91 1.36 -11.24
CA VAL A 86 -11.25 1.70 -10.73
C VAL A 86 -12.27 0.64 -11.16
N ALA A 87 -12.22 0.19 -12.41
CA ALA A 87 -13.06 -0.91 -12.90
C ALA A 87 -12.80 -2.22 -12.14
N ASP A 88 -11.56 -2.49 -11.74
CA ASP A 88 -11.24 -3.68 -10.95
C ASP A 88 -11.74 -3.58 -9.50
N ILE A 89 -11.85 -2.39 -8.91
CA ILE A 89 -12.49 -2.19 -7.61
C ILE A 89 -13.95 -2.67 -7.68
N GLU A 90 -14.70 -2.17 -8.66
CA GLU A 90 -16.09 -2.57 -8.89
C GLU A 90 -16.21 -4.07 -9.18
N ARG A 91 -15.47 -4.56 -10.18
CA ARG A 91 -15.55 -5.94 -10.68
C ARG A 91 -15.24 -6.97 -9.60
N HIS A 92 -14.26 -6.68 -8.74
CA HIS A 92 -13.79 -7.61 -7.72
C HIS A 92 -14.34 -7.31 -6.33
N LYS A 93 -15.14 -6.24 -6.19
CA LYS A 93 -15.58 -5.70 -4.90
C LYS A 93 -14.39 -5.56 -3.97
N ALA A 94 -13.31 -4.95 -4.50
CA ALA A 94 -12.06 -4.85 -3.77
C ALA A 94 -12.20 -3.90 -2.60
N THR A 95 -11.71 -4.34 -1.44
CA THR A 95 -11.77 -3.56 -0.19
C THR A 95 -10.48 -2.85 0.11
N THR A 96 -9.38 -3.30 -0.48
CA THR A 96 -8.05 -2.71 -0.31
C THR A 96 -7.38 -2.53 -1.65
N VAL A 97 -6.76 -1.37 -1.83
CA VAL A 97 -5.95 -1.04 -3.00
C VAL A 97 -4.57 -0.58 -2.53
N CYS A 98 -3.51 -1.16 -3.08
CA CYS A 98 -2.13 -0.71 -2.85
C CYS A 98 -1.65 0.10 -4.05
N VAL A 99 -1.20 1.34 -3.81
CA VAL A 99 -0.72 2.26 -4.84
C VAL A 99 0.50 3.04 -4.38
N VAL A 100 1.18 3.69 -5.32
CA VAL A 100 2.12 4.77 -5.03
C VAL A 100 1.47 6.11 -5.39
N PRO A 101 1.94 7.26 -4.85
CA PRO A 101 1.29 8.55 -5.06
C PRO A 101 1.00 8.92 -6.51
N VAL A 102 1.92 8.65 -7.44
CA VAL A 102 1.70 8.93 -8.86
C VAL A 102 0.58 8.11 -9.49
N MET A 103 0.32 6.91 -8.98
CA MET A 103 -0.81 6.09 -9.42
C MET A 103 -2.13 6.69 -8.96
N LEU A 104 -2.18 7.18 -7.70
CA LEU A 104 -3.35 7.86 -7.16
C LEU A 104 -3.63 9.17 -7.92
N GLN A 105 -2.59 9.94 -8.23
CA GLN A 105 -2.70 11.14 -9.10
C GLN A 105 -3.31 10.80 -10.48
N ARG A 106 -2.91 9.69 -11.08
CA ARG A 106 -3.47 9.26 -12.38
C ARG A 106 -4.94 8.86 -12.26
N VAL A 107 -5.35 8.26 -11.15
CA VAL A 107 -6.79 7.99 -10.89
C VAL A 107 -7.57 9.28 -10.79
N LEU A 108 -7.10 10.26 -10.01
CA LEU A 108 -7.73 11.58 -9.93
C LEU A 108 -7.75 12.30 -11.28
N GLY A 109 -6.74 12.10 -12.11
CA GLY A 109 -6.64 12.65 -13.46
C GLY A 109 -7.67 12.12 -14.47
N LEU A 110 -8.42 11.05 -14.13
CA LEU A 110 -9.55 10.57 -14.94
C LEU A 110 -10.75 11.52 -14.89
N GLY A 111 -10.80 12.37 -13.86
CA GLY A 111 -11.93 13.23 -13.55
C GLY A 111 -13.01 12.54 -12.73
N ASP A 112 -13.69 13.34 -11.91
CA ASP A 112 -14.66 12.87 -10.93
C ASP A 112 -15.80 12.06 -11.56
N ASP A 113 -16.35 12.51 -12.67
CA ASP A 113 -17.47 11.83 -13.36
C ASP A 113 -17.07 10.42 -13.80
N THR A 114 -15.86 10.25 -14.34
CA THR A 114 -15.36 8.93 -14.74
C THR A 114 -15.22 8.02 -13.54
N VAL A 115 -14.60 8.50 -12.45
CA VAL A 115 -14.40 7.67 -11.25
C VAL A 115 -15.74 7.31 -10.60
N ARG A 116 -16.68 8.25 -10.52
CA ARG A 116 -18.03 8.05 -9.95
C ARG A 116 -18.94 7.17 -10.80
N SER A 117 -18.59 6.93 -12.08
CA SER A 117 -19.32 5.98 -12.93
C SER A 117 -19.13 4.51 -12.54
N TYR A 118 -18.11 4.23 -11.69
CA TYR A 118 -17.83 2.90 -11.13
C TYR A 118 -18.29 2.80 -9.68
N ASP A 119 -18.77 1.63 -9.27
CA ASP A 119 -19.09 1.34 -7.87
C ASP A 119 -17.81 1.07 -7.05
N THR A 120 -17.35 2.09 -6.35
CA THR A 120 -16.18 2.01 -5.44
C THR A 120 -16.57 1.85 -3.96
N THR A 121 -17.84 1.63 -3.64
CA THR A 121 -18.37 1.58 -2.25
C THR A 121 -17.80 0.43 -1.41
N SER A 122 -17.26 -0.60 -2.04
CA SER A 122 -16.57 -1.69 -1.34
C SER A 122 -15.23 -1.28 -0.74
N LEU A 123 -14.64 -0.17 -1.22
CA LEU A 123 -13.30 0.27 -0.83
C LEU A 123 -13.27 0.77 0.61
N ARG A 124 -12.34 0.26 1.41
CA ARG A 124 -12.10 0.65 2.80
C ARG A 124 -10.68 1.16 3.03
N ALA A 125 -9.75 0.78 2.18
CA ALA A 125 -8.37 1.22 2.31
C ALA A 125 -7.68 1.42 0.96
N ILE A 126 -7.09 2.59 0.77
CA ILE A 126 -6.07 2.86 -0.23
C ILE A 126 -4.74 2.97 0.51
N PHE A 127 -3.95 1.91 0.48
CA PHE A 127 -2.62 1.90 1.06
C PHE A 127 -1.65 2.59 0.09
N CYS A 128 -1.20 3.77 0.44
CA CYS A 128 -0.30 4.59 -0.35
C CYS A 128 1.09 4.66 0.31
N ALA A 129 2.14 4.35 -0.44
CA ALA A 129 3.51 4.37 0.07
C ALA A 129 4.53 4.48 -1.09
N GLY A 130 5.82 4.58 -0.77
CA GLY A 130 6.93 4.52 -1.73
C GLY A 130 7.50 5.88 -2.14
N SER A 131 6.78 6.96 -1.96
CA SER A 131 7.26 8.34 -2.08
C SER A 131 6.35 9.27 -1.26
N GLN A 132 6.74 10.55 -1.17
CA GLN A 132 5.91 11.56 -0.51
C GLN A 132 4.54 11.66 -1.20
N LEU A 133 3.47 11.55 -0.41
CA LEU A 133 2.10 11.80 -0.85
C LEU A 133 1.80 13.30 -0.73
N PRO A 134 1.56 14.02 -1.84
CA PRO A 134 1.21 15.42 -1.77
C PRO A 134 -0.15 15.62 -1.06
N ALA A 135 -0.24 16.62 -0.18
CA ALA A 135 -1.45 16.92 0.57
C ALA A 135 -2.68 17.09 -0.32
N ALA A 136 -2.54 17.83 -1.42
CA ALA A 136 -3.64 18.03 -2.37
C ALA A 136 -4.16 16.70 -2.97
N VAL A 137 -3.25 15.75 -3.25
CA VAL A 137 -3.63 14.43 -3.77
C VAL A 137 -4.34 13.60 -2.70
N ALA A 138 -3.85 13.64 -1.47
CA ALA A 138 -4.45 12.91 -0.36
C ALA A 138 -5.88 13.41 -0.08
N THR A 139 -6.05 14.73 0.00
CA THR A 139 -7.35 15.37 0.23
C THR A 139 -8.33 15.09 -0.92
N ALA A 140 -7.91 15.34 -2.18
CA ALA A 140 -8.76 15.09 -3.33
C ALA A 140 -9.19 13.62 -3.45
N ALA A 141 -8.29 12.68 -3.14
CA ALA A 141 -8.63 11.26 -3.13
C ALA A 141 -9.68 10.92 -2.07
N GLN A 142 -9.60 11.50 -0.87
CA GLN A 142 -10.60 11.31 0.17
C GLN A 142 -11.93 11.99 -0.16
N ASP A 143 -11.92 13.13 -0.83
CA ASP A 143 -13.14 13.82 -1.28
C ASP A 143 -13.88 13.04 -2.37
N LEU A 144 -13.14 12.35 -3.22
CA LEU A 144 -13.69 11.57 -4.33
C LEU A 144 -14.11 10.15 -3.92
N LEU A 145 -13.28 9.46 -3.12
CA LEU A 145 -13.41 8.03 -2.82
C LEU A 145 -13.84 7.74 -1.37
N GLY A 146 -13.97 8.78 -0.54
CA GLY A 146 -14.24 8.66 0.89
C GLY A 146 -12.97 8.59 1.74
N ASP A 147 -13.15 8.55 3.05
CA ASP A 147 -12.05 8.53 4.04
C ASP A 147 -11.37 7.14 4.10
N VAL A 148 -10.65 6.82 3.03
CA VAL A 148 -10.04 5.50 2.81
C VAL A 148 -8.53 5.55 2.55
N VAL A 149 -7.90 6.74 2.56
CA VAL A 149 -6.47 6.89 2.26
C VAL A 149 -5.63 6.67 3.51
N TYR A 150 -4.71 5.71 3.45
CA TYR A 150 -3.70 5.42 4.46
C TYR A 150 -2.32 5.68 3.87
N ASN A 151 -1.56 6.58 4.44
CA ASN A 151 -0.24 6.96 3.95
C ASN A 151 0.85 6.38 4.84
N LEU A 152 1.63 5.44 4.32
CA LEU A 152 2.76 4.85 5.03
C LEU A 152 4.05 5.62 4.72
N TYR A 153 4.75 6.04 5.76
CA TYR A 153 6.12 6.50 5.70
C TYR A 153 7.08 5.40 6.16
N GLY A 154 8.09 5.14 5.35
CA GLY A 154 9.11 4.14 5.61
C GLY A 154 10.09 4.05 4.46
N SER A 155 11.13 3.24 4.63
CA SER A 155 12.10 2.97 3.57
C SER A 155 12.43 1.48 3.51
N THR A 156 13.17 1.08 2.48
CA THR A 156 13.64 -0.31 2.38
C THR A 156 14.52 -0.68 3.57
N GLU A 157 15.25 0.25 4.16
CA GLU A 157 16.16 0.05 5.28
C GLU A 157 15.43 0.03 6.63
N VAL A 158 14.50 0.97 6.84
CA VAL A 158 13.78 1.16 8.12
C VAL A 158 12.51 0.32 8.21
N ALA A 159 12.01 -0.17 7.09
CA ALA A 159 10.72 -0.83 6.95
C ALA A 159 9.53 0.13 7.10
N LEU A 160 8.67 -0.14 8.09
CA LEU A 160 7.46 0.63 8.37
C LEU A 160 7.77 1.56 9.56
N ALA A 161 7.78 2.87 9.38
CA ALA A 161 8.02 3.83 10.45
C ALA A 161 6.72 4.39 11.02
N THR A 162 5.96 5.12 10.21
CA THR A 162 4.68 5.72 10.62
C THR A 162 3.60 5.45 9.60
N MET A 163 2.35 5.58 10.02
CA MET A 163 1.20 5.56 9.12
C MET A 163 0.22 6.66 9.51
N ALA A 164 -0.14 7.49 8.54
CA ALA A 164 -1.28 8.39 8.64
C ALA A 164 -2.56 7.65 8.25
N THR A 165 -3.55 7.72 9.11
CA THR A 165 -4.92 7.24 8.86
C THR A 165 -5.72 8.29 8.08
N PRO A 166 -6.91 7.96 7.56
CA PRO A 166 -7.78 8.96 6.92
C PRO A 166 -8.07 10.17 7.81
N SER A 167 -8.28 9.98 9.12
CA SER A 167 -8.49 11.08 10.06
C SER A 167 -7.23 11.93 10.24
N ASP A 168 -6.06 11.31 10.37
CA ASP A 168 -4.80 12.07 10.47
C ASP A 168 -4.58 12.95 9.20
N ILE A 169 -4.96 12.43 8.02
CA ILE A 169 -4.88 13.17 6.75
C ILE A 169 -5.88 14.33 6.72
N ARG A 170 -7.10 14.15 7.24
CA ARG A 170 -8.08 15.24 7.34
C ARG A 170 -7.63 16.36 8.26
N GLU A 171 -7.05 16.01 9.41
CA GLU A 171 -6.54 16.98 10.39
C GLU A 171 -5.27 17.68 9.92
N ALA A 172 -4.34 16.92 9.32
CA ALA A 172 -3.03 17.42 8.90
C ALA A 172 -2.58 16.72 7.60
N PRO A 173 -2.99 17.20 6.42
CA PRO A 173 -2.75 16.53 5.13
C PRO A 173 -1.28 16.30 4.74
N THR A 174 -0.35 17.01 5.38
CA THR A 174 1.10 16.81 5.19
C THR A 174 1.71 15.83 6.18
N SER A 175 0.94 15.37 7.17
CA SER A 175 1.41 14.46 8.20
C SER A 175 1.73 13.09 7.63
N VAL A 176 2.75 12.45 8.17
CA VAL A 176 3.06 11.02 7.92
C VAL A 176 2.47 10.12 9.02
N GLY A 177 1.62 10.69 9.89
CA GLY A 177 0.89 9.97 10.93
C GLY A 177 1.73 9.60 12.15
N LYS A 178 1.30 8.54 12.82
CA LYS A 178 1.84 8.09 14.11
C LYS A 178 2.73 6.85 13.94
N PRO A 179 3.69 6.62 14.86
CA PRO A 179 4.55 5.44 14.83
C PRO A 179 3.74 4.14 14.73
N MET A 180 4.25 3.19 13.95
CA MET A 180 3.72 1.85 13.87
C MET A 180 4.08 1.05 15.13
N LEU A 181 3.28 0.05 15.47
CA LEU A 181 3.55 -0.84 16.60
C LEU A 181 4.96 -1.45 16.47
N GLY A 182 5.77 -1.31 17.51
CA GLY A 182 7.16 -1.77 17.53
C GLY A 182 8.18 -0.78 16.95
N CYS A 183 7.75 0.39 16.44
CA CYS A 183 8.64 1.46 16.03
C CYS A 183 8.79 2.52 17.13
N ARG A 184 10.03 2.95 17.35
CA ARG A 184 10.37 4.13 18.17
C ARG A 184 10.98 5.17 17.23
N ILE A 185 10.48 6.39 17.31
CA ILE A 185 10.95 7.54 16.53
C ILE A 185 11.41 8.58 17.52
#